data_d063bb35c7d218960e4af17e8d8ee144
#
_entry.id   d063bb35c7d218960e4af17e8d8ee144
#
_cell.length_a   1.000
_cell.length_b   1.000
_cell.length_c   1.000
_cell.angle_alpha   90.00
_cell.angle_beta   90.00
_cell.angle_gamma   90.00
#
_symmetry.space_group_name_H-M   'P 1'
#
loop_
_entity.id
_entity.type
_entity.pdbx_description
1 polymer ?
#
loop_
_entity_poly.entity_id
_entity_poly.type
_entity_poly.pdbx_seq_one_letter_code
_entity_poly.pdbx_strand_id
1 'polypeptide(L)'
;MYDILIIGGGVTGLLVLASLQKDVSKIAIIDPYFDGGDLIQKYGGVQSNTPLSKTVNALKLLDSSYEYSELPLDKTALLYVHAKLIQDFIKPKEYIQDYIESLSFEDKIWTLKSKDSTYLTRVVILCQGSDAKILNCGIPTIRLEDALNKDSLKKLVTPNDSVLLFGTSHSGTLILENLEELKVNTTAIYKNKEPFLFAKDGVYDGIKEDAEFIATRILNNEFNYVKLVKLENIDQLIKVSKKATKAIYAIGFKSRGIKISYNGEDIDSRQYNSKTGSILGCEGLWGFGIAYPSSAPDDIHVDVGIISFIEHILKQVIDIKNYL
;
A
#
# COMPACT_ATOMS: atom_id res chain seq x y z
N MET A 1 -25.49 5.32 -16.79
CA MET A 1 -25.23 5.84 -15.45
C MET A 1 -25.13 4.66 -14.49
N TYR A 2 -24.10 4.61 -13.69
CA TYR A 2 -23.86 3.59 -12.68
C TYR A 2 -24.44 4.02 -11.31
N ASP A 3 -24.67 3.07 -10.44
CA ASP A 3 -24.94 3.35 -9.03
C ASP A 3 -23.60 3.57 -8.30
N ILE A 4 -22.63 2.69 -8.54
CA ILE A 4 -21.28 2.78 -7.97
C ILE A 4 -20.21 2.57 -9.04
N LEU A 5 -19.19 3.42 -9.05
CA LEU A 5 -17.93 3.20 -9.76
C LEU A 5 -16.75 3.13 -8.78
N ILE A 6 -15.97 2.06 -8.89
CA ILE A 6 -14.77 1.83 -8.08
C ILE A 6 -13.56 2.16 -8.94
N ILE A 7 -12.67 3.05 -8.47
CA ILE A 7 -11.44 3.42 -9.17
C ILE A 7 -10.26 2.67 -8.56
N GLY A 8 -9.66 1.78 -9.34
CA GLY A 8 -8.53 0.92 -8.97
C GLY A 8 -8.90 -0.55 -8.82
N GLY A 9 -8.35 -1.40 -9.68
CA GLY A 9 -8.58 -2.85 -9.78
C GLY A 9 -7.60 -3.72 -8.99
N GLY A 10 -6.85 -3.12 -8.05
CA GLY A 10 -6.00 -3.86 -7.13
C GLY A 10 -6.80 -4.58 -6.03
N VAL A 11 -6.10 -5.19 -5.08
CA VAL A 11 -6.67 -5.99 -3.99
C VAL A 11 -7.85 -5.28 -3.30
N THR A 12 -7.68 -4.01 -2.93
CA THR A 12 -8.72 -3.27 -2.20
C THR A 12 -9.98 -3.05 -3.06
N GLY A 13 -9.80 -2.66 -4.33
CA GLY A 13 -10.94 -2.45 -5.23
C GLY A 13 -11.73 -3.74 -5.46
N LEU A 14 -11.05 -4.88 -5.57
CA LEU A 14 -11.70 -6.18 -5.67
C LEU A 14 -12.47 -6.53 -4.39
N LEU A 15 -11.91 -6.29 -3.19
CA LEU A 15 -12.61 -6.50 -1.92
C LEU A 15 -13.86 -5.62 -1.79
N VAL A 16 -13.79 -4.35 -2.18
CA VAL A 16 -14.94 -3.44 -2.23
C VAL A 16 -16.01 -3.97 -3.18
N LEU A 17 -15.61 -4.36 -4.39
CA LEU A 17 -16.52 -4.92 -5.37
C LEU A 17 -17.24 -6.17 -4.84
N ALA A 18 -16.51 -7.10 -4.26
CA ALA A 18 -17.08 -8.34 -3.70
C ALA A 18 -18.09 -8.06 -2.58
N SER A 19 -17.84 -7.03 -1.78
CA SER A 19 -18.72 -6.64 -0.68
C SER A 19 -20.05 -6.00 -1.13
N LEU A 20 -20.11 -5.47 -2.36
CA LEU A 20 -21.22 -4.68 -2.86
C LEU A 20 -21.96 -5.31 -4.06
N GLN A 21 -21.27 -6.07 -4.93
CA GLN A 21 -21.82 -6.52 -6.23
C GLN A 21 -22.98 -7.53 -6.12
N LYS A 22 -23.24 -8.09 -4.94
CA LYS A 22 -24.40 -8.96 -4.72
C LYS A 22 -25.70 -8.15 -4.60
N ASP A 23 -25.60 -6.93 -4.06
CA ASP A 23 -26.74 -6.10 -3.68
C ASP A 23 -26.92 -4.88 -4.60
N VAL A 24 -25.86 -4.46 -5.31
CA VAL A 24 -25.88 -3.31 -6.22
C VAL A 24 -25.81 -3.80 -7.66
N SER A 25 -26.83 -3.43 -8.46
CA SER A 25 -26.98 -3.97 -9.82
C SER A 25 -26.08 -3.29 -10.84
N LYS A 26 -25.87 -1.98 -10.74
CA LYS A 26 -25.07 -1.17 -11.66
C LYS A 26 -23.78 -0.73 -10.99
N ILE A 27 -22.92 -1.69 -10.72
CA ILE A 27 -21.59 -1.47 -10.15
C ILE A 27 -20.53 -1.94 -11.14
N ALA A 28 -19.50 -1.12 -11.36
CA ALA A 28 -18.34 -1.49 -12.15
C ALA A 28 -17.04 -1.03 -11.46
N ILE A 29 -15.93 -1.66 -11.87
CA ILE A 29 -14.58 -1.29 -11.46
C ILE A 29 -13.82 -0.74 -12.65
N ILE A 30 -13.09 0.35 -12.45
CA ILE A 30 -12.28 1.01 -13.48
C ILE A 30 -10.82 0.91 -13.09
N ASP A 31 -10.00 0.37 -13.99
CA ASP A 31 -8.55 0.27 -13.81
C ASP A 31 -7.87 0.24 -15.19
N PRO A 32 -6.72 0.90 -15.38
CA PRO A 32 -6.06 0.92 -16.69
C PRO A 32 -5.48 -0.43 -17.11
N TYR A 33 -5.18 -1.35 -16.18
CA TYR A 33 -4.41 -2.55 -16.48
C TYR A 33 -5.10 -3.87 -16.10
N PHE A 34 -5.82 -3.91 -14.99
CA PHE A 34 -6.42 -5.13 -14.40
C PHE A 34 -5.40 -6.28 -14.18
N ASP A 35 -4.18 -5.92 -13.83
CA ASP A 35 -3.03 -6.82 -13.68
C ASP A 35 -2.78 -7.26 -12.22
N GLY A 36 -3.73 -7.01 -11.32
CA GLY A 36 -3.65 -7.31 -9.89
C GLY A 36 -3.02 -6.19 -9.05
N GLY A 37 -2.66 -5.08 -9.71
CA GLY A 37 -2.13 -3.88 -9.07
C GLY A 37 -0.73 -4.06 -8.45
N ASP A 38 -0.33 -3.10 -7.64
CA ASP A 38 1.03 -3.00 -7.13
C ASP A 38 1.49 -4.22 -6.30
N LEU A 39 0.59 -4.90 -5.59
CA LEU A 39 0.95 -6.09 -4.82
C LEU A 39 1.38 -7.26 -5.71
N ILE A 40 0.96 -7.31 -6.96
CA ILE A 40 1.46 -8.28 -7.93
C ILE A 40 2.64 -7.69 -8.72
N GLN A 41 2.45 -6.50 -9.28
CA GLN A 41 3.37 -5.95 -10.27
C GLN A 41 4.67 -5.39 -9.69
N LYS A 42 4.60 -4.77 -8.51
CA LYS A 42 5.77 -4.11 -7.89
C LYS A 42 6.33 -4.88 -6.70
N TYR A 43 5.46 -5.43 -5.87
CA TYR A 43 5.83 -6.00 -4.57
C TYR A 43 5.58 -7.50 -4.48
N GLY A 44 5.22 -8.17 -5.58
CA GLY A 44 4.84 -9.59 -5.57
C GLY A 44 5.91 -10.53 -5.03
N GLY A 45 7.18 -10.22 -5.24
CA GLY A 45 8.32 -10.99 -4.72
C GLY A 45 8.69 -10.69 -3.27
N VAL A 46 7.99 -9.78 -2.59
CA VAL A 46 8.27 -9.44 -1.19
C VAL A 46 7.59 -10.44 -0.27
N GLN A 47 8.33 -10.95 0.71
CA GLN A 47 7.78 -11.82 1.77
C GLN A 47 6.82 -11.01 2.63
N SER A 48 5.59 -11.51 2.77
CA SER A 48 4.63 -10.92 3.70
C SER A 48 5.04 -11.20 5.15
N ASN A 49 4.75 -10.27 6.03
CA ASN A 49 4.85 -10.46 7.47
C ASN A 49 3.52 -10.98 8.08
N THR A 50 2.61 -11.48 7.25
CA THR A 50 1.27 -11.91 7.64
C THR A 50 1.04 -13.35 7.19
N PRO A 51 0.57 -14.25 8.09
CA PRO A 51 0.24 -15.61 7.71
C PRO A 51 -0.89 -15.68 6.68
N LEU A 52 -0.86 -16.69 5.82
CA LEU A 52 -1.83 -16.85 4.74
C LEU A 52 -3.27 -17.03 5.27
N SER A 53 -3.42 -17.61 6.47
CA SER A 53 -4.70 -17.71 7.18
C SER A 53 -5.44 -16.38 7.30
N LYS A 54 -4.74 -15.25 7.42
CA LYS A 54 -5.38 -13.93 7.52
C LYS A 54 -6.09 -13.56 6.22
N THR A 55 -5.49 -13.83 5.06
CA THR A 55 -6.14 -13.59 3.77
C THR A 55 -7.31 -14.55 3.55
N VAL A 56 -7.14 -15.83 3.86
CA VAL A 56 -8.23 -16.83 3.77
C VAL A 56 -9.40 -16.44 4.68
N ASN A 57 -9.13 -16.00 5.91
CA ASN A 57 -10.17 -15.53 6.81
C ASN A 57 -10.87 -14.26 6.30
N ALA A 58 -10.14 -13.34 5.67
CA ALA A 58 -10.74 -12.17 5.02
C ALA A 58 -11.71 -12.56 3.90
N LEU A 59 -11.35 -13.57 3.08
CA LEU A 59 -12.24 -14.11 2.03
C LEU A 59 -13.46 -14.83 2.62
N LYS A 60 -13.33 -15.54 3.74
CA LYS A 60 -14.44 -16.15 4.47
C LYS A 60 -15.45 -15.13 5.03
N LEU A 61 -15.05 -13.90 5.29
CA LEU A 61 -16.00 -12.83 5.64
C LEU A 61 -16.92 -12.45 4.47
N LEU A 62 -16.46 -12.63 3.23
CA LEU A 62 -17.23 -12.40 2.01
C LEU A 62 -18.06 -13.61 1.58
N ASP A 63 -17.52 -14.80 1.80
CA ASP A 63 -18.18 -16.09 1.53
C ASP A 63 -17.70 -17.15 2.54
N SER A 64 -18.56 -17.47 3.50
CA SER A 64 -18.24 -18.41 4.58
C SER A 64 -17.94 -19.84 4.08
N SER A 65 -18.34 -20.17 2.86
CA SER A 65 -18.05 -21.48 2.23
C SER A 65 -16.67 -21.56 1.56
N TYR A 66 -15.91 -20.45 1.53
CA TYR A 66 -14.59 -20.44 0.90
C TYR A 66 -13.61 -21.38 1.63
N GLU A 67 -13.02 -22.31 0.90
CA GLU A 67 -12.01 -23.23 1.38
C GLU A 67 -10.70 -23.04 0.59
N TYR A 68 -9.59 -23.24 1.28
CA TYR A 68 -8.25 -23.16 0.69
C TYR A 68 -7.34 -24.24 1.30
N SER A 69 -6.65 -25.02 0.46
CA SER A 69 -5.86 -26.17 0.89
C SER A 69 -4.49 -26.31 0.20
N GLU A 70 -4.09 -25.36 -0.64
CA GLU A 70 -2.87 -25.51 -1.45
C GLU A 70 -1.57 -25.28 -0.68
N LEU A 71 -1.57 -24.38 0.31
CA LEU A 71 -0.39 -24.01 1.11
C LEU A 71 -0.70 -24.02 2.61
N PRO A 72 0.32 -24.22 3.47
CA PRO A 72 0.14 -24.12 4.92
C PRO A 72 -0.37 -22.75 5.34
N LEU A 73 -1.48 -22.71 6.07
CA LEU A 73 -2.16 -21.48 6.45
C LEU A 73 -1.45 -20.68 7.57
N ASP A 74 -0.64 -21.37 8.39
CA ASP A 74 0.14 -20.81 9.50
C ASP A 74 1.43 -20.11 9.03
N LYS A 75 1.82 -20.28 7.77
CA LYS A 75 3.03 -19.70 7.19
C LYS A 75 2.74 -18.36 6.52
N THR A 76 3.74 -17.50 6.55
CA THR A 76 3.80 -16.31 5.68
C THR A 76 4.06 -16.73 4.24
N ALA A 77 3.62 -15.90 3.29
CA ALA A 77 3.81 -16.16 1.87
C ALA A 77 4.21 -14.86 1.16
N LEU A 78 4.64 -14.96 -0.09
CA LEU A 78 4.90 -13.79 -0.92
C LEU A 78 3.62 -12.96 -1.10
N LEU A 79 3.75 -11.63 -1.17
CA LEU A 79 2.62 -10.73 -1.41
C LEU A 79 1.84 -11.10 -2.68
N TYR A 80 2.52 -11.62 -3.71
CA TYR A 80 1.89 -12.19 -4.90
C TYR A 80 0.84 -13.25 -4.56
N VAL A 81 1.14 -14.17 -3.64
CA VAL A 81 0.21 -15.26 -3.27
C VAL A 81 -1.05 -14.70 -2.64
N HIS A 82 -0.92 -13.78 -1.70
CA HIS A 82 -2.05 -13.11 -1.06
C HIS A 82 -2.93 -12.36 -2.07
N ALA A 83 -2.31 -11.58 -2.96
CA ALA A 83 -3.03 -10.81 -3.97
C ALA A 83 -3.70 -11.72 -5.01
N LYS A 84 -3.02 -12.80 -5.42
CA LYS A 84 -3.55 -13.77 -6.38
C LYS A 84 -4.77 -14.51 -5.85
N LEU A 85 -4.77 -14.92 -4.58
CA LEU A 85 -5.94 -15.52 -3.93
C LEU A 85 -7.17 -14.63 -4.01
N ILE A 86 -7.00 -13.34 -3.74
CA ILE A 86 -8.10 -12.36 -3.83
C ILE A 86 -8.56 -12.20 -5.28
N GLN A 87 -7.63 -12.08 -6.21
CA GLN A 87 -7.94 -11.93 -7.64
C GLN A 87 -8.66 -13.17 -8.21
N ASP A 88 -8.28 -14.37 -7.78
CA ASP A 88 -8.90 -15.63 -8.24
C ASP A 88 -10.27 -15.84 -7.63
N PHE A 89 -10.48 -15.43 -6.38
CA PHE A 89 -11.75 -15.53 -5.70
C PHE A 89 -12.79 -14.54 -6.23
N ILE A 90 -12.37 -13.28 -6.53
CA ILE A 90 -13.28 -12.21 -6.90
C ILE A 90 -13.28 -12.02 -8.42
N LYS A 91 -14.42 -12.28 -9.06
CA LYS A 91 -14.63 -12.06 -10.49
C LYS A 91 -15.56 -10.86 -10.70
N PRO A 92 -15.08 -9.75 -11.25
CA PRO A 92 -15.93 -8.62 -11.61
C PRO A 92 -17.01 -9.03 -12.63
N LYS A 93 -18.25 -8.59 -12.40
CA LYS A 93 -19.33 -8.73 -13.40
C LYS A 93 -19.11 -7.75 -14.54
N GLU A 94 -18.62 -6.57 -14.22
CA GLU A 94 -18.31 -5.51 -15.19
C GLU A 94 -17.02 -4.82 -14.77
N TYR A 95 -16.11 -4.64 -15.73
CA TYR A 95 -14.89 -3.88 -15.57
C TYR A 95 -14.66 -2.96 -16.77
N ILE A 96 -14.06 -1.81 -16.52
CA ILE A 96 -13.79 -0.78 -17.52
C ILE A 96 -12.28 -0.54 -17.53
N GLN A 97 -11.64 -0.84 -18.66
CA GLN A 97 -10.21 -0.59 -18.82
C GLN A 97 -9.99 0.86 -19.25
N ASP A 98 -9.77 1.74 -18.25
CA ASP A 98 -9.56 3.17 -18.48
C ASP A 98 -8.80 3.81 -17.32
N TYR A 99 -8.21 4.99 -17.56
CA TYR A 99 -7.50 5.79 -16.57
C TYR A 99 -8.27 7.07 -16.27
N ILE A 100 -8.81 7.19 -15.07
CA ILE A 100 -9.57 8.37 -14.65
C ILE A 100 -8.61 9.47 -14.21
N GLU A 101 -8.69 10.63 -14.87
CA GLU A 101 -7.86 11.81 -14.63
C GLU A 101 -8.49 12.76 -13.61
N SER A 102 -9.82 12.87 -13.61
CA SER A 102 -10.53 13.81 -12.73
C SER A 102 -11.95 13.36 -12.39
N LEU A 103 -12.43 13.88 -11.27
CA LEU A 103 -13.80 13.72 -10.79
C LEU A 103 -14.43 15.11 -10.63
N SER A 104 -15.71 15.24 -10.97
CA SER A 104 -16.53 16.39 -10.61
C SER A 104 -17.89 15.98 -10.09
N PHE A 105 -18.42 16.72 -9.10
CA PHE A 105 -19.73 16.48 -8.52
C PHE A 105 -20.63 17.69 -8.72
N GLU A 106 -21.77 17.48 -9.36
CA GLU A 106 -22.82 18.47 -9.57
C GLU A 106 -24.16 17.75 -9.62
N ASP A 107 -25.21 18.38 -9.13
CA ASP A 107 -26.59 17.86 -9.17
C ASP A 107 -26.72 16.41 -8.64
N LYS A 108 -26.00 16.08 -7.57
CA LYS A 108 -25.95 14.75 -6.95
C LYS A 108 -25.38 13.64 -7.83
N ILE A 109 -24.64 13.98 -8.87
CA ILE A 109 -24.02 13.06 -9.79
C ILE A 109 -22.53 13.31 -9.86
N TRP A 110 -21.75 12.24 -9.72
CA TRP A 110 -20.33 12.22 -10.02
C TRP A 110 -20.09 12.01 -11.50
N THR A 111 -19.26 12.85 -12.08
CA THR A 111 -18.75 12.73 -13.43
C THR A 111 -17.26 12.36 -13.36
N LEU A 112 -16.91 11.19 -13.88
CA LEU A 112 -15.53 10.70 -14.00
C LEU A 112 -15.04 10.95 -15.40
N LYS A 113 -13.90 11.63 -15.55
CA LYS A 113 -13.31 11.91 -16.86
C LYS A 113 -11.99 11.18 -17.03
N SER A 114 -11.87 10.44 -18.11
CA SER A 114 -10.60 9.99 -18.67
C SER A 114 -10.23 10.87 -19.86
N LYS A 115 -9.14 10.52 -20.55
CA LYS A 115 -8.72 11.22 -21.76
C LYS A 115 -9.81 11.21 -22.85
N ASP A 116 -10.45 10.05 -23.02
CA ASP A 116 -11.33 9.81 -24.18
C ASP A 116 -12.79 9.50 -23.79
N SER A 117 -13.09 9.36 -22.50
CA SER A 117 -14.40 8.92 -22.01
C SER A 117 -14.91 9.73 -20.83
N THR A 118 -16.23 9.67 -20.63
CA THR A 118 -16.91 10.25 -19.45
C THR A 118 -17.89 9.24 -18.89
N TYR A 119 -17.84 9.03 -17.58
CA TYR A 119 -18.69 8.10 -16.85
C TYR A 119 -19.50 8.84 -15.79
N LEU A 120 -20.75 8.46 -15.62
CA LEU A 120 -21.66 9.06 -14.63
C LEU A 120 -22.04 8.03 -13.58
N THR A 121 -21.98 8.42 -12.31
CA THR A 121 -22.34 7.55 -11.18
C THR A 121 -22.88 8.35 -10.00
N ARG A 122 -23.62 7.69 -9.12
CA ARG A 122 -24.09 8.28 -7.84
C ARG A 122 -23.02 8.22 -6.76
N VAL A 123 -22.22 7.16 -6.76
CA VAL A 123 -21.19 6.91 -5.76
C VAL A 123 -19.84 6.61 -6.45
N VAL A 124 -18.77 7.17 -5.90
CA VAL A 124 -17.40 6.85 -6.28
C VAL A 124 -16.66 6.26 -5.08
N ILE A 125 -15.92 5.18 -5.32
CA ILE A 125 -15.04 4.58 -4.32
C ILE A 125 -13.61 4.57 -4.83
N LEU A 126 -12.72 5.26 -4.11
CA LEU A 126 -11.31 5.42 -4.46
C LEU A 126 -10.47 4.28 -3.87
N CYS A 127 -9.88 3.46 -4.75
CA CYS A 127 -8.98 2.36 -4.40
C CYS A 127 -7.68 2.40 -5.23
N GLN A 128 -7.25 3.60 -5.65
CA GLN A 128 -6.15 3.83 -6.59
C GLN A 128 -4.75 3.52 -6.05
N GLY A 129 -4.63 3.10 -4.79
CA GLY A 129 -3.35 2.75 -4.18
C GLY A 129 -2.46 3.95 -3.86
N SER A 130 -1.17 3.68 -3.66
CA SER A 130 -0.20 4.67 -3.20
C SER A 130 1.16 4.47 -3.86
N ASP A 131 1.97 5.52 -3.90
CA ASP A 131 3.36 5.48 -4.33
C ASP A 131 4.30 5.61 -3.14
N ALA A 132 5.49 4.99 -3.24
CA ALA A 132 6.52 5.16 -2.24
C ALA A 132 6.91 6.65 -2.10
N LYS A 133 7.06 7.12 -0.86
CA LYS A 133 7.53 8.48 -0.60
C LYS A 133 8.99 8.62 -0.99
N ILE A 134 9.33 9.69 -1.69
CA ILE A 134 10.67 10.03 -2.14
C ILE A 134 11.02 11.41 -1.59
N LEU A 135 12.27 11.57 -1.09
CA LEU A 135 12.87 12.87 -0.78
C LEU A 135 13.82 13.24 -1.92
N ASN A 136 13.78 14.50 -2.35
CA ASN A 136 14.74 14.96 -3.35
C ASN A 136 16.01 15.46 -2.65
N CYS A 137 16.99 14.55 -2.48
CA CYS A 137 18.28 14.86 -1.89
C CYS A 137 19.38 15.09 -2.94
N GLY A 138 19.04 15.19 -4.24
CA GLY A 138 20.00 15.33 -5.33
C GLY A 138 20.88 14.10 -5.60
N ILE A 139 20.55 12.95 -4.98
CA ILE A 139 21.26 11.68 -5.16
C ILE A 139 20.42 10.79 -6.10
N PRO A 140 21.04 10.08 -7.07
CA PRO A 140 20.34 9.12 -7.91
C PRO A 140 19.55 8.11 -7.07
N THR A 141 18.24 7.98 -7.34
CA THR A 141 17.34 7.19 -6.52
C THR A 141 17.07 5.83 -7.15
N ILE A 142 17.21 4.76 -6.36
CA ILE A 142 16.71 3.43 -6.68
C ILE A 142 15.28 3.35 -6.15
N ARG A 143 14.33 2.90 -6.97
CA ARG A 143 12.93 2.76 -6.57
C ARG A 143 12.78 1.69 -5.50
N LEU A 144 11.80 1.84 -4.63
CA LEU A 144 11.56 0.94 -3.49
C LEU A 144 11.33 -0.51 -3.96
N GLU A 145 10.52 -0.68 -5.01
CA GLU A 145 10.21 -2.00 -5.58
C GLU A 145 11.44 -2.70 -6.17
N ASP A 146 12.35 -1.94 -6.79
CA ASP A 146 13.61 -2.48 -7.32
C ASP A 146 14.56 -2.86 -6.18
N ALA A 147 14.57 -2.08 -5.09
CA ALA A 147 15.42 -2.35 -3.94
C ALA A 147 14.95 -3.57 -3.12
N LEU A 148 13.65 -3.82 -3.06
CA LEU A 148 13.05 -4.98 -2.41
C LEU A 148 13.24 -6.28 -3.20
N ASN A 149 13.50 -6.19 -4.50
CA ASN A 149 13.80 -7.34 -5.35
C ASN A 149 15.31 -7.45 -5.54
N LYS A 150 15.93 -8.46 -4.95
CA LYS A 150 17.39 -8.66 -4.97
C LYS A 150 17.97 -8.74 -6.38
N ASP A 151 17.28 -9.41 -7.32
CA ASP A 151 17.77 -9.55 -8.70
C ASP A 151 17.70 -8.23 -9.48
N SER A 152 16.71 -7.41 -9.22
CA SER A 152 16.61 -6.04 -9.75
C SER A 152 17.66 -5.15 -9.13
N LEU A 153 17.82 -5.17 -7.81
CA LEU A 153 18.80 -4.38 -7.08
C LEU A 153 20.24 -4.69 -7.55
N LYS A 154 20.58 -5.97 -7.75
CA LYS A 154 21.88 -6.41 -8.27
C LYS A 154 22.26 -5.77 -9.60
N LYS A 155 21.30 -5.42 -10.44
CA LYS A 155 21.54 -4.74 -11.74
C LYS A 155 21.77 -3.24 -11.57
N LEU A 156 21.39 -2.68 -10.43
CA LEU A 156 21.40 -1.25 -10.16
C LEU A 156 22.52 -0.80 -9.23
N VAL A 157 23.18 -1.73 -8.53
CA VAL A 157 24.27 -1.44 -7.61
C VAL A 157 25.48 -2.30 -7.89
N THR A 158 26.65 -1.80 -7.47
CA THR A 158 27.95 -2.49 -7.49
C THR A 158 28.60 -2.40 -6.11
N PRO A 159 29.60 -3.24 -5.78
CA PRO A 159 30.36 -3.12 -4.53
C PRO A 159 31.06 -1.77 -4.32
N ASN A 160 31.26 -1.00 -5.39
CA ASN A 160 31.86 0.34 -5.34
C ASN A 160 30.85 1.44 -5.01
N ASP A 161 29.56 1.14 -5.03
CA ASP A 161 28.53 2.08 -4.64
C ASP A 161 28.50 2.31 -3.14
N SER A 162 28.05 3.48 -2.75
CA SER A 162 27.70 3.83 -1.38
C SER A 162 26.22 4.21 -1.33
N VAL A 163 25.41 3.36 -0.75
CA VAL A 163 23.96 3.53 -0.71
C VAL A 163 23.52 4.23 0.57
N LEU A 164 22.67 5.24 0.44
CA LEU A 164 21.98 5.88 1.54
C LEU A 164 20.54 5.36 1.60
N LEU A 165 20.22 4.56 2.61
CA LEU A 165 18.88 4.04 2.85
C LEU A 165 18.17 4.89 3.91
N PHE A 166 17.01 5.43 3.58
CA PHE A 166 16.15 6.14 4.50
C PHE A 166 15.05 5.22 5.02
N GLY A 167 15.03 5.02 6.34
CA GLY A 167 14.05 4.19 7.03
C GLY A 167 14.51 2.75 7.27
N THR A 168 14.22 2.28 8.48
CA THR A 168 14.64 0.97 9.01
C THR A 168 13.46 0.13 9.52
N SER A 169 12.22 0.44 9.06
CA SER A 169 11.07 -0.43 9.29
C SER A 169 11.11 -1.64 8.35
N HIS A 170 10.04 -2.39 8.27
CA HIS A 170 9.96 -3.67 7.57
C HIS A 170 10.66 -3.67 6.19
N SER A 171 10.25 -2.80 5.26
CA SER A 171 10.86 -2.73 3.93
C SER A 171 12.34 -2.33 3.97
N GLY A 172 12.71 -1.39 4.86
CA GLY A 172 14.10 -0.98 5.03
C GLY A 172 14.98 -2.13 5.49
N THR A 173 14.49 -2.94 6.42
CA THR A 173 15.23 -4.10 6.96
C THR A 173 15.47 -5.16 5.89
N LEU A 174 14.47 -5.50 5.07
CA LEU A 174 14.63 -6.45 3.95
C LEU A 174 15.64 -5.93 2.91
N ILE A 175 15.64 -4.62 2.64
CA ILE A 175 16.60 -3.99 1.73
C ILE A 175 18.01 -4.05 2.29
N LEU A 176 18.20 -3.89 3.62
CA LEU A 176 19.51 -4.01 4.25
C LEU A 176 20.12 -5.41 4.07
N GLU A 177 19.32 -6.47 4.16
CA GLU A 177 19.78 -7.83 3.86
C GLU A 177 20.22 -7.98 2.40
N ASN A 178 19.42 -7.50 1.44
CA ASN A 178 19.77 -7.53 0.04
C ASN A 178 21.10 -6.81 -0.24
N LEU A 179 21.31 -5.64 0.36
CA LEU A 179 22.54 -4.84 0.19
C LEU A 179 23.77 -5.49 0.86
N GLU A 180 23.60 -6.10 2.05
CA GLU A 180 24.65 -6.87 2.72
C GLU A 180 25.12 -8.04 1.86
N GLU A 181 24.19 -8.84 1.32
CA GLU A 181 24.51 -9.98 0.47
C GLU A 181 25.21 -9.56 -0.85
N LEU A 182 24.86 -8.37 -1.37
CA LEU A 182 25.51 -7.77 -2.54
C LEU A 182 26.84 -7.07 -2.20
N LYS A 183 27.22 -7.03 -0.93
CA LYS A 183 28.46 -6.41 -0.41
C LYS A 183 28.56 -4.91 -0.74
N VAL A 184 27.42 -4.21 -0.66
CA VAL A 184 27.31 -2.78 -0.96
C VAL A 184 27.38 -1.96 0.32
N ASN A 185 28.34 -1.04 0.41
CA ASN A 185 28.43 -0.14 1.56
C ASN A 185 27.17 0.68 1.72
N THR A 186 26.48 0.50 2.84
CA THR A 186 25.16 1.08 3.10
C THR A 186 25.16 1.88 4.39
N THR A 187 24.66 3.12 4.32
CA THR A 187 24.33 3.93 5.50
C THR A 187 22.81 3.98 5.61
N ALA A 188 22.27 3.33 6.65
CA ALA A 188 20.85 3.33 6.92
C ALA A 188 20.51 4.42 7.96
N ILE A 189 19.60 5.32 7.58
CA ILE A 189 19.16 6.47 8.40
C ILE A 189 17.85 6.15 9.07
N TYR A 190 17.80 6.40 10.39
CA TYR A 190 16.59 6.29 11.20
C TYR A 190 16.36 7.54 12.07
N LYS A 191 15.11 7.79 12.49
CA LYS A 191 14.73 8.96 13.31
C LYS A 191 14.31 8.60 14.73
N ASN A 192 13.82 7.40 14.94
CA ASN A 192 13.32 6.95 16.22
C ASN A 192 14.44 6.86 17.28
N LYS A 193 14.06 6.62 18.52
CA LYS A 193 15.03 6.41 19.61
C LYS A 193 15.95 5.22 19.30
N GLU A 194 15.35 4.14 18.83
CA GLU A 194 16.04 2.91 18.43
C GLU A 194 15.99 2.74 16.90
N PRO A 195 17.00 2.10 16.29
CA PRO A 195 17.04 1.89 14.85
C PRO A 195 15.91 0.99 14.34
N PHE A 196 15.49 0.02 15.14
CA PHE A 196 14.41 -0.90 14.82
C PHE A 196 13.35 -0.88 15.92
N LEU A 197 12.09 -0.82 15.53
CA LEU A 197 10.95 -1.00 16.40
C LEU A 197 10.40 -2.40 16.18
N PHE A 198 10.52 -3.25 17.19
CA PHE A 198 9.99 -4.61 17.16
C PHE A 198 8.51 -4.61 17.54
N ALA A 199 7.73 -5.48 16.88
CA ALA A 199 6.34 -5.70 17.25
C ALA A 199 6.27 -6.25 18.68
N LYS A 200 5.28 -5.78 19.46
CA LYS A 200 5.00 -6.29 20.79
C LYS A 200 3.82 -7.26 20.72
N ASP A 201 3.75 -8.20 21.62
CA ASP A 201 2.66 -9.14 21.75
C ASP A 201 1.30 -8.42 21.74
N GLY A 202 0.43 -8.81 20.82
CA GLY A 202 -0.92 -8.28 20.66
C GLY A 202 -1.02 -6.88 20.03
N VAL A 203 0.08 -6.21 19.73
CA VAL A 203 0.11 -4.90 19.04
C VAL A 203 0.87 -5.03 17.72
N TYR A 204 0.20 -4.73 16.61
CA TYR A 204 0.76 -4.81 15.26
C TYR A 204 1.58 -3.57 14.89
N ASP A 205 2.43 -3.11 15.77
CA ASP A 205 3.25 -1.92 15.55
C ASP A 205 4.73 -2.28 15.64
N GLY A 206 5.33 -2.53 14.49
CA GLY A 206 6.77 -2.80 14.42
C GLY A 206 7.17 -3.94 13.49
N ILE A 207 8.44 -4.30 13.58
CA ILE A 207 9.09 -5.34 12.78
C ILE A 207 8.81 -6.70 13.42
N LYS A 208 8.51 -7.70 12.59
CA LYS A 208 8.30 -9.08 12.99
C LYS A 208 8.73 -10.04 11.89
N GLU A 209 8.69 -11.35 12.18
CA GLU A 209 9.02 -12.44 11.26
C GLU A 209 10.42 -12.26 10.65
N ASP A 210 10.59 -12.46 9.35
CA ASP A 210 11.90 -12.38 8.67
C ASP A 210 12.61 -11.06 8.94
N ALA A 211 11.89 -9.93 8.94
CA ALA A 211 12.47 -8.63 9.21
C ALA A 211 12.98 -8.49 10.67
N GLU A 212 12.34 -9.14 11.64
CA GLU A 212 12.81 -9.21 13.03
C GLU A 212 14.12 -9.99 13.13
N PHE A 213 14.19 -11.14 12.47
CA PHE A 213 15.41 -11.95 12.42
C PHE A 213 16.57 -11.17 11.81
N ILE A 214 16.36 -10.49 10.66
CA ILE A 214 17.38 -9.66 10.00
C ILE A 214 17.82 -8.51 10.91
N ALA A 215 16.87 -7.78 11.51
CA ALA A 215 17.17 -6.66 12.40
C ALA A 215 18.01 -7.10 13.61
N THR A 216 17.70 -8.27 14.17
CA THR A 216 18.46 -8.87 15.29
C THR A 216 19.91 -9.16 14.88
N ARG A 217 20.14 -9.73 13.70
CA ARG A 217 21.47 -9.98 13.16
C ARG A 217 22.27 -8.68 12.97
N ILE A 218 21.61 -7.61 12.49
CA ILE A 218 22.26 -6.30 12.34
C ILE A 218 22.67 -5.74 13.72
N LEU A 219 21.79 -5.83 14.73
CA LEU A 219 22.12 -5.38 16.09
C LEU A 219 23.23 -6.19 16.74
N ASN A 220 23.39 -7.47 16.39
CA ASN A 220 24.46 -8.34 16.82
C ASN A 220 25.80 -8.09 16.06
N ASN A 221 25.86 -7.09 15.17
CA ASN A 221 27.01 -6.77 14.33
C ASN A 221 27.43 -7.90 13.37
N GLU A 222 26.47 -8.69 12.90
CA GLU A 222 26.74 -9.75 11.92
C GLU A 222 26.87 -9.23 10.48
N PHE A 223 26.45 -7.96 10.24
CA PHE A 223 26.53 -7.30 8.93
C PHE A 223 27.79 -6.45 8.83
N ASN A 224 28.54 -6.61 7.72
CA ASN A 224 29.83 -5.94 7.50
C ASN A 224 29.69 -4.66 6.67
N TYR A 225 28.65 -4.56 5.85
CA TYR A 225 28.45 -3.48 4.87
C TYR A 225 27.35 -2.50 5.29
N VAL A 226 26.71 -2.71 6.45
CA VAL A 226 25.62 -1.88 6.95
C VAL A 226 26.07 -1.04 8.13
N LYS A 227 25.84 0.27 8.04
CA LYS A 227 26.03 1.22 9.13
C LYS A 227 24.71 1.90 9.47
N LEU A 228 24.27 1.82 10.72
CA LEU A 228 23.10 2.51 11.23
C LEU A 228 23.48 3.93 11.70
N VAL A 229 22.71 4.94 11.29
CA VAL A 229 22.94 6.34 11.66
C VAL A 229 21.62 6.97 12.09
N LYS A 230 21.55 7.41 13.34
CA LYS A 230 20.44 8.19 13.85
C LYS A 230 20.50 9.61 13.27
N LEU A 231 19.42 10.05 12.64
CA LEU A 231 19.33 11.40 12.11
C LEU A 231 18.91 12.39 13.21
N GLU A 232 19.85 13.19 13.65
CA GLU A 232 19.62 14.20 14.68
C GLU A 232 19.36 15.59 14.09
N ASN A 233 20.04 15.92 12.96
CA ASN A 233 19.92 17.21 12.33
C ASN A 233 20.27 17.18 10.83
N ILE A 234 20.04 18.33 10.15
CA ILE A 234 20.26 18.45 8.71
C ILE A 234 21.74 18.40 8.33
N ASP A 235 22.65 18.89 9.18
CA ASP A 235 24.10 18.91 8.88
C ASP A 235 24.64 17.49 8.81
N GLN A 236 24.18 16.62 9.69
CA GLN A 236 24.51 15.20 9.66
C GLN A 236 24.01 14.55 8.35
N LEU A 237 22.79 14.86 7.94
CA LEU A 237 22.24 14.37 6.67
C LEU A 237 23.11 14.84 5.48
N ILE A 238 23.46 16.10 5.42
CA ILE A 238 24.34 16.67 4.39
C ILE A 238 25.68 15.94 4.37
N LYS A 239 26.26 15.67 5.53
CA LYS A 239 27.57 14.97 5.65
C LYS A 239 27.51 13.54 5.10
N VAL A 240 26.48 12.76 5.41
CA VAL A 240 26.34 11.39 4.92
C VAL A 240 25.96 11.36 3.43
N SER A 241 25.13 12.31 2.99
CA SER A 241 24.70 12.43 1.59
C SER A 241 25.85 12.70 0.62
N LYS A 242 26.85 13.49 1.03
CA LYS A 242 28.03 13.80 0.19
C LYS A 242 28.84 12.56 -0.24
N LYS A 243 28.73 11.45 0.49
CA LYS A 243 29.44 10.21 0.20
C LYS A 243 28.58 9.18 -0.55
N ALA A 244 27.29 9.41 -0.65
CA ALA A 244 26.37 8.48 -1.25
C ALA A 244 26.36 8.63 -2.78
N THR A 245 26.42 7.50 -3.48
CA THR A 245 26.27 7.43 -4.94
C THR A 245 24.80 7.16 -5.33
N LYS A 246 24.03 6.55 -4.43
CA LYS A 246 22.62 6.18 -4.65
C LYS A 246 21.82 6.33 -3.37
N ALA A 247 20.52 6.57 -3.50
CA ALA A 247 19.59 6.66 -2.39
C ALA A 247 18.42 5.71 -2.58
N ILE A 248 17.91 5.16 -1.46
CA ILE A 248 16.69 4.34 -1.38
C ILE A 248 15.79 4.91 -0.27
N TYR A 249 14.50 5.01 -0.52
CA TYR A 249 13.55 5.57 0.43
C TYR A 249 12.53 4.52 0.87
N ALA A 250 12.68 3.98 2.08
CA ALA A 250 11.76 3.08 2.76
C ALA A 250 11.01 3.84 3.88
N ILE A 251 10.42 4.99 3.53
CA ILE A 251 9.82 5.97 4.47
C ILE A 251 8.29 6.04 4.36
N GLY A 252 7.70 4.94 3.95
CA GLY A 252 6.25 4.80 3.78
C GLY A 252 5.75 5.28 2.42
N PHE A 253 4.44 5.42 2.32
CA PHE A 253 3.72 5.65 1.07
C PHE A 253 2.93 6.97 1.12
N LYS A 254 2.57 7.48 -0.04
CA LYS A 254 1.63 8.59 -0.22
C LYS A 254 0.52 8.15 -1.16
N SER A 255 -0.71 8.53 -0.87
CA SER A 255 -1.85 8.30 -1.73
C SER A 255 -1.58 8.84 -3.15
N ARG A 256 -1.97 8.10 -4.16
CA ARG A 256 -2.07 8.60 -5.54
C ARG A 256 -3.19 9.62 -5.58
N GLY A 257 -2.86 10.84 -5.98
CA GLY A 257 -3.84 11.90 -6.10
C GLY A 257 -4.69 11.72 -7.36
N ILE A 258 -5.97 12.11 -7.24
CA ILE A 258 -6.85 12.36 -8.38
C ILE A 258 -7.41 13.77 -8.21
N LYS A 259 -7.59 14.48 -9.33
CA LYS A 259 -8.18 15.82 -9.29
C LYS A 259 -9.67 15.70 -8.99
N ILE A 260 -10.15 16.39 -7.95
CA ILE A 260 -11.55 16.36 -7.52
C ILE A 260 -12.08 17.79 -7.48
N SER A 261 -13.23 18.03 -8.11
CA SER A 261 -14.03 19.24 -7.98
C SER A 261 -15.40 18.87 -7.40
N TYR A 262 -15.78 19.53 -6.33
CA TYR A 262 -17.07 19.33 -5.67
C TYR A 262 -17.84 20.64 -5.65
N ASN A 263 -18.95 20.72 -6.41
CA ASN A 263 -19.74 21.95 -6.61
C ASN A 263 -18.87 23.16 -7.02
N GLY A 264 -17.85 22.92 -7.87
CA GLY A 264 -16.95 23.96 -8.38
C GLY A 264 -15.74 24.25 -7.50
N GLU A 265 -15.61 23.64 -6.32
CA GLU A 265 -14.47 23.80 -5.42
C GLU A 265 -13.50 22.60 -5.53
N ASP A 266 -12.18 22.89 -5.56
CA ASP A 266 -11.16 21.83 -5.58
C ASP A 266 -11.03 21.18 -4.20
N ILE A 267 -11.09 19.85 -4.16
CA ILE A 267 -11.03 19.03 -2.94
C ILE A 267 -9.74 18.22 -2.89
N ASP A 268 -9.12 18.18 -1.71
CA ASP A 268 -8.00 17.30 -1.43
C ASP A 268 -8.52 15.95 -0.89
N SER A 269 -8.49 14.90 -1.72
CA SER A 269 -8.92 13.55 -1.33
C SER A 269 -8.15 12.94 -0.15
N ARG A 270 -7.01 13.50 0.23
CA ARG A 270 -6.25 13.06 1.41
C ARG A 270 -6.91 13.47 2.73
N GLN A 271 -7.85 14.40 2.69
CA GLN A 271 -8.68 14.78 3.83
C GLN A 271 -9.89 13.85 3.88
N TYR A 272 -9.79 12.78 4.65
CA TYR A 272 -10.83 11.77 4.79
C TYR A 272 -11.03 11.40 6.28
N ASN A 273 -12.17 10.82 6.56
CA ASN A 273 -12.47 10.25 7.88
C ASN A 273 -11.91 8.82 7.94
N SER A 274 -10.88 8.59 8.73
CA SER A 274 -10.22 7.28 8.85
C SER A 274 -11.09 6.19 9.49
N LYS A 275 -12.21 6.53 10.12
CA LYS A 275 -13.17 5.57 10.69
C LYS A 275 -14.21 5.12 9.65
N THR A 276 -14.57 5.98 8.71
CA THR A 276 -15.62 5.71 7.72
C THR A 276 -15.11 5.60 6.28
N GLY A 277 -13.90 6.05 6.00
CA GLY A 277 -13.38 6.14 4.64
C GLY A 277 -13.98 7.28 3.81
N SER A 278 -14.98 8.03 4.33
CA SER A 278 -15.62 9.13 3.59
C SER A 278 -14.63 10.29 3.38
N ILE A 279 -14.61 10.85 2.17
CA ILE A 279 -13.82 12.04 1.86
C ILE A 279 -14.52 13.27 2.45
N LEU A 280 -13.77 14.06 3.23
CA LEU A 280 -14.35 15.20 3.95
C LEU A 280 -14.86 16.26 2.98
N GLY A 281 -16.07 16.76 3.25
CA GLY A 281 -16.73 17.78 2.42
C GLY A 281 -17.36 17.25 1.14
N CYS A 282 -17.37 15.93 0.90
CA CYS A 282 -17.95 15.31 -0.29
C CYS A 282 -19.03 14.30 0.08
N GLU A 283 -20.16 14.36 -0.59
CA GLU A 283 -21.18 13.31 -0.57
C GLU A 283 -20.88 12.25 -1.64
N GLY A 284 -21.22 11.00 -1.36
CA GLY A 284 -21.09 9.90 -2.33
C GLY A 284 -19.64 9.58 -2.72
N LEU A 285 -18.64 9.95 -1.90
CA LEU A 285 -17.23 9.70 -2.19
C LEU A 285 -16.54 9.05 -0.99
N TRP A 286 -16.00 7.85 -1.19
CA TRP A 286 -15.23 7.08 -0.20
C TRP A 286 -13.85 6.70 -0.72
N GLY A 287 -12.93 6.45 0.19
CA GLY A 287 -11.61 5.90 -0.10
C GLY A 287 -11.26 4.74 0.82
N PHE A 288 -10.64 3.68 0.28
CA PHE A 288 -10.23 2.51 1.04
C PHE A 288 -8.82 2.02 0.65
N GLY A 289 -8.25 1.18 1.53
CA GLY A 289 -6.97 0.53 1.34
C GLY A 289 -5.78 1.40 1.71
N ILE A 290 -4.60 1.10 1.16
CA ILE A 290 -3.33 1.74 1.52
C ILE A 290 -3.30 3.26 1.27
N ALA A 291 -4.15 3.77 0.36
CA ALA A 291 -4.28 5.19 0.11
C ALA A 291 -5.13 5.90 1.17
N TYR A 292 -6.06 5.18 1.81
CA TYR A 292 -7.02 5.64 2.80
C TYR A 292 -7.13 4.63 3.94
N PRO A 293 -6.04 4.39 4.69
CA PRO A 293 -6.04 3.39 5.76
C PRO A 293 -6.99 3.77 6.89
N SER A 294 -7.58 2.77 7.54
CA SER A 294 -8.37 2.98 8.75
C SER A 294 -7.50 3.32 9.95
N SER A 295 -8.06 4.06 10.91
CA SER A 295 -7.43 4.20 12.23
C SER A 295 -7.40 2.85 12.94
N ALA A 296 -6.27 2.52 13.56
CA ALA A 296 -6.19 1.45 14.52
C ALA A 296 -7.02 1.77 15.78
N PRO A 297 -7.35 0.78 16.63
CA PRO A 297 -8.17 1.00 17.83
C PRO A 297 -7.62 2.05 18.80
N ASP A 298 -6.33 2.34 18.78
CA ASP A 298 -5.69 3.36 19.59
C ASP A 298 -5.80 4.79 19.02
N ASP A 299 -6.41 4.97 17.85
CA ASP A 299 -6.53 6.24 17.10
C ASP A 299 -5.17 6.94 16.79
N ILE A 300 -4.03 6.31 17.10
CA ILE A 300 -2.68 6.84 16.89
C ILE A 300 -2.06 6.26 15.61
N HIS A 301 -2.27 4.98 15.38
CA HIS A 301 -1.71 4.24 14.26
C HIS A 301 -2.75 4.00 13.15
N VAL A 302 -2.27 3.69 11.97
CA VAL A 302 -3.13 3.31 10.84
C VAL A 302 -2.97 1.83 10.54
N ASP A 303 -4.07 1.21 10.19
CA ASP A 303 -4.14 -0.21 9.89
C ASP A 303 -4.03 -0.45 8.39
N VAL A 304 -3.02 -1.21 7.96
CA VAL A 304 -2.67 -1.40 6.54
C VAL A 304 -2.66 -2.86 6.08
N GLY A 305 -3.24 -3.75 6.86
CA GLY A 305 -3.35 -5.17 6.52
C GLY A 305 -4.57 -5.51 5.65
N ILE A 306 -4.52 -6.63 4.91
CA ILE A 306 -5.64 -7.11 4.07
C ILE A 306 -6.90 -7.34 4.92
N ILE A 307 -6.76 -7.97 6.10
CA ILE A 307 -7.88 -8.22 6.99
C ILE A 307 -8.52 -6.91 7.48
N SER A 308 -7.70 -5.92 7.82
CA SER A 308 -8.17 -4.62 8.26
C SER A 308 -8.89 -3.86 7.14
N PHE A 309 -8.42 -4.00 5.90
CA PHE A 309 -9.11 -3.41 4.75
C PHE A 309 -10.51 -4.00 4.57
N ILE A 310 -10.67 -5.33 4.60
CA ILE A 310 -11.99 -5.94 4.44
C ILE A 310 -12.92 -5.62 5.61
N GLU A 311 -12.42 -5.64 6.84
CA GLU A 311 -13.21 -5.28 8.01
C GLU A 311 -13.67 -3.82 7.96
N HIS A 312 -12.81 -2.90 7.52
CA HIS A 312 -13.17 -1.50 7.33
C HIS A 312 -14.24 -1.35 6.24
N ILE A 313 -14.07 -1.98 5.09
CA ILE A 313 -15.03 -1.97 3.99
C ILE A 313 -16.41 -2.49 4.47
N LEU A 314 -16.44 -3.66 5.12
CA LEU A 314 -17.69 -4.29 5.57
C LEU A 314 -18.47 -3.42 6.57
N LYS A 315 -17.79 -2.67 7.43
CA LYS A 315 -18.43 -1.70 8.34
C LYS A 315 -19.14 -0.57 7.59
N GLN A 316 -18.67 -0.22 6.39
CA GLN A 316 -19.20 0.90 5.61
C GLN A 316 -20.22 0.51 4.54
N VAL A 317 -20.37 -0.78 4.23
CA VAL A 317 -21.27 -1.28 3.19
C VAL A 317 -22.70 -0.78 3.37
N ILE A 318 -23.19 -0.71 4.62
CA ILE A 318 -24.54 -0.26 4.93
C ILE A 318 -24.70 1.24 4.60
N ASP A 319 -23.72 2.06 5.02
CA ASP A 319 -23.77 3.51 4.79
C ASP A 319 -23.66 3.84 3.30
N ILE A 320 -22.79 3.13 2.57
CA ILE A 320 -22.67 3.27 1.11
C ILE A 320 -23.97 2.90 0.41
N LYS A 321 -24.65 1.82 0.81
CA LYS A 321 -25.94 1.41 0.23
C LYS A 321 -27.08 2.38 0.58
N ASN A 322 -27.09 2.90 1.80
CA ASN A 322 -28.13 3.86 2.22
C ASN A 322 -28.03 5.19 1.48
N TYR A 323 -26.86 5.52 0.93
CA TYR A 323 -26.65 6.71 0.12
C TYR A 323 -27.23 6.56 -1.32
N LEU A 324 -27.40 5.35 -1.83
CA LEU A 324 -27.93 5.07 -3.17
C LEU A 324 -29.47 5.32 -3.26
#